data_d557d33519da68a921686c82dc265445
#
_entry.id   d557d33519da68a921686c82dc265445
#
_cell.length_a   1.000
_cell.length_b   1.000
_cell.length_c   1.000
_cell.angle_alpha   90.00
_cell.angle_beta   90.00
_cell.angle_gamma   90.00
#
_symmetry.space_group_name_H-M   'P 1'
#
loop_
_entity.id
_entity.type
_entity.pdbx_description
1 polymer ?
#
loop_
_entity_poly.entity_id
_entity_poly.type
_entity_poly.pdbx_seq_one_letter_code
_entity_poly.pdbx_strand_id
1 'polypeptide(L)'
;MRRYPLHTLLLAAAIWTATTVFAPRVSAQSPATGPEIRDLESELDALKAENAAIRELLRKVEDQQKALLEQVASMPASSIEQPKKEDRYQDGIVIWENPEDAKVPFLLKFNNNTQIRYLNTVDSKDTFTDHLGSVREVHTRNDITVNRSMFIFAGYMFDPRLQYSLTVWTSAGASSIVVAGNIGWRFNKALTLTGGYTGVPGSRSLVTTFPFFQPTDRSMADNFFRPGFTQGAWANGEPLKGLNYLAFVGNGLNTLNISANKIDTNLLLSGSVWWEPLGPYSEPGKSRQMYDDYFAYKNARIRIGSSFTRSREDRFSETDQSSPDNTSIYNSDGVLTFSTGAFAPGVTVQQATYKMWAIDGGLKKNGFSVNGQYYFRWVDDFDADGPLPLSSMFDHGVELSAGQFVVPKTLVLFARGSKVFGQFASPYEYGGGAKWYFLPTERLWLTAEIMKVHHAPYSGAFTPYTAGMAGWVPMIQTVLAF
;
A
#
# COMPACT_ATOMS: atom_id res chain seq x y z
N MET A 1 -31.71 -12.68 25.02
CA MET A 1 -31.04 -11.38 24.80
C MET A 1 -31.53 -10.80 23.49
N ARG A 2 -32.25 -9.68 23.55
CA ARG A 2 -32.93 -9.08 22.37
C ARG A 2 -31.89 -8.37 21.49
N ARG A 3 -31.84 -8.74 20.23
CA ARG A 3 -31.03 -8.06 19.18
C ARG A 3 -31.79 -6.81 18.73
N TYR A 4 -31.22 -5.63 18.90
CA TYR A 4 -31.69 -4.41 18.27
C TYR A 4 -31.01 -4.27 16.89
N PRO A 5 -31.75 -3.87 15.84
CA PRO A 5 -31.16 -3.73 14.51
C PRO A 5 -30.33 -2.46 14.40
N LEU A 6 -29.15 -2.59 13.85
CA LEU A 6 -28.10 -1.56 13.69
C LEU A 6 -28.46 -0.39 12.74
N HIS A 7 -29.65 -0.42 12.13
CA HIS A 7 -30.05 0.56 11.12
C HIS A 7 -30.62 1.88 11.68
N THR A 8 -30.90 1.95 12.98
CA THR A 8 -31.47 3.15 13.63
C THR A 8 -30.44 4.13 14.15
N LEU A 9 -29.15 3.78 14.21
CA LEU A 9 -28.08 4.64 14.74
C LEU A 9 -27.38 5.50 13.68
N LEU A 10 -27.51 5.17 12.40
CA LEU A 10 -26.88 5.93 11.31
C LEU A 10 -27.72 7.12 10.82
N LEU A 11 -29.02 7.15 11.08
CA LEU A 11 -29.86 8.29 10.71
C LEU A 11 -29.86 9.43 11.74
N ALA A 12 -29.50 9.17 12.99
CA ALA A 12 -29.43 10.19 14.04
C ALA A 12 -28.16 11.06 13.99
N ALA A 13 -27.07 10.57 13.38
CA ALA A 13 -25.81 11.32 13.27
C ALA A 13 -25.79 12.31 12.09
N ALA A 14 -26.65 12.15 11.10
CA ALA A 14 -26.69 13.01 9.92
C ALA A 14 -27.57 14.29 10.11
N ILE A 15 -28.36 14.35 11.16
CA ILE A 15 -29.28 15.49 11.41
C ILE A 15 -28.67 16.52 12.34
N TRP A 16 -27.58 16.21 13.07
CA TRP A 16 -26.99 17.11 14.09
C TRP A 16 -25.87 18.02 13.56
N THR A 17 -25.41 17.86 12.31
CA THR A 17 -24.33 18.69 11.74
C THR A 17 -24.82 19.83 10.83
N ALA A 18 -26.14 19.97 10.60
CA ALA A 18 -26.67 20.99 9.69
C ALA A 18 -27.24 22.24 10.38
N THR A 19 -27.19 22.39 11.70
CA THR A 19 -27.87 23.48 12.41
C THR A 19 -26.96 24.49 13.11
N THR A 20 -25.66 24.50 12.88
CA THR A 20 -24.75 25.46 13.58
C THR A 20 -23.84 26.27 12.64
N VAL A 21 -24.31 26.67 11.47
CA VAL A 21 -23.59 27.75 10.72
C VAL A 21 -24.62 28.63 10.02
N PHE A 22 -24.59 29.90 10.35
CA PHE A 22 -25.32 31.05 9.84
C PHE A 22 -26.44 31.59 10.75
N ALA A 23 -26.02 32.32 11.79
CA ALA A 23 -26.81 33.46 12.24
C ALA A 23 -26.24 34.72 11.55
N PRO A 24 -26.95 35.37 10.62
CA PRO A 24 -26.53 36.68 10.12
C PRO A 24 -26.72 37.71 11.21
N ARG A 25 -25.69 38.54 11.44
CA ARG A 25 -25.85 39.77 12.22
C ARG A 25 -26.89 40.66 11.57
N VAL A 26 -28.01 40.81 12.22
CA VAL A 26 -29.00 41.83 11.82
C VAL A 26 -28.42 43.17 12.17
N SER A 27 -27.90 43.90 11.16
CA SER A 27 -27.77 45.32 11.23
C SER A 27 -29.14 45.94 10.96
N ALA A 28 -29.57 46.87 11.79
CA ALA A 28 -30.83 47.54 11.63
C ALA A 28 -30.88 48.25 10.24
N GLN A 29 -31.69 47.69 9.35
CA GLN A 29 -32.01 48.33 8.08
C GLN A 29 -33.17 49.29 8.27
N SER A 30 -33.10 50.43 7.56
CA SER A 30 -34.17 51.41 7.44
C SER A 30 -35.46 50.76 6.91
N PRO A 31 -36.63 51.30 7.20
CA PRO A 31 -37.91 50.71 6.73
C PRO A 31 -37.92 50.64 5.20
N ALA A 32 -38.25 49.46 4.69
CA ALA A 32 -38.33 49.19 3.26
C ALA A 32 -39.33 50.10 2.57
N THR A 33 -38.97 50.56 1.36
CA THR A 33 -39.83 51.38 0.54
C THR A 33 -40.91 50.56 -0.17
N GLY A 34 -42.03 51.15 -0.52
CA GLY A 34 -43.19 50.45 -1.09
C GLY A 34 -42.91 49.57 -2.34
N PRO A 35 -41.92 49.82 -3.18
CA PRO A 35 -41.47 48.90 -4.25
C PRO A 35 -40.83 47.61 -3.75
N GLU A 36 -39.96 47.68 -2.72
CA GLU A 36 -39.26 46.53 -2.16
C GLU A 36 -40.22 45.54 -1.47
N ILE A 37 -41.30 46.02 -0.88
CA ILE A 37 -42.33 45.16 -0.28
C ILE A 37 -43.06 44.36 -1.36
N ARG A 38 -43.36 44.97 -2.52
CA ARG A 38 -44.01 44.27 -3.64
C ARG A 38 -43.12 43.21 -4.27
N ASP A 39 -41.82 43.42 -4.36
CA ASP A 39 -40.88 42.42 -4.84
C ASP A 39 -40.76 41.25 -3.87
N LEU A 40 -40.71 41.49 -2.57
CA LEU A 40 -40.72 40.43 -1.53
C LEU A 40 -42.00 39.62 -1.49
N GLU A 41 -43.17 40.29 -1.72
CA GLU A 41 -44.46 39.56 -1.84
C GLU A 41 -44.49 38.68 -3.09
N SER A 42 -43.94 39.15 -4.21
CA SER A 42 -43.82 38.35 -5.45
C SER A 42 -42.89 37.14 -5.26
N GLU A 43 -41.76 37.31 -4.61
CA GLU A 43 -40.82 36.21 -4.28
C GLU A 43 -41.45 35.21 -3.30
N LEU A 44 -42.22 35.69 -2.32
CA LEU A 44 -42.94 34.84 -1.37
C LEU A 44 -43.99 33.99 -2.05
N ASP A 45 -44.71 34.55 -3.01
CA ASP A 45 -45.72 33.81 -3.75
C ASP A 45 -45.13 32.83 -4.75
N ALA A 46 -43.96 33.14 -5.35
CA ALA A 46 -43.19 32.21 -6.16
C ALA A 46 -42.69 31.03 -5.32
N LEU A 47 -42.14 31.29 -4.13
CA LEU A 47 -41.68 30.28 -3.18
C LEU A 47 -42.83 29.39 -2.67
N LYS A 48 -44.03 29.95 -2.46
CA LYS A 48 -45.24 29.16 -2.10
C LYS A 48 -45.68 28.23 -3.25
N ALA A 49 -45.61 28.70 -4.49
CA ALA A 49 -45.91 27.90 -5.67
C ALA A 49 -44.91 26.76 -5.87
N GLU A 50 -43.63 27.04 -5.68
CA GLU A 50 -42.58 26.03 -5.75
C GLU A 50 -42.70 24.96 -4.63
N ASN A 51 -43.01 25.37 -3.40
CA ASN A 51 -43.28 24.45 -2.29
C ASN A 51 -44.51 23.58 -2.54
N ALA A 52 -45.54 24.13 -3.19
CA ALA A 52 -46.72 23.34 -3.57
C ALA A 52 -46.37 22.29 -4.64
N ALA A 53 -45.55 22.65 -5.63
CA ALA A 53 -45.09 21.70 -6.65
C ALA A 53 -44.19 20.59 -6.06
N ILE A 54 -43.29 20.93 -5.13
CA ILE A 54 -42.45 19.95 -4.40
C ILE A 54 -43.31 18.97 -3.59
N ARG A 55 -44.34 19.47 -2.89
CA ARG A 55 -45.28 18.61 -2.14
C ARG A 55 -46.07 17.66 -3.06
N GLU A 56 -46.45 18.09 -4.22
CA GLU A 56 -47.13 17.23 -5.20
C GLU A 56 -46.18 16.16 -5.76
N LEU A 57 -44.92 16.50 -6.02
CA LEU A 57 -43.90 15.54 -6.44
C LEU A 57 -43.60 14.49 -5.34
N LEU A 58 -43.46 14.94 -4.10
CA LEU A 58 -43.30 14.03 -2.96
C LEU A 58 -44.44 13.04 -2.83
N ARG A 59 -45.70 13.50 -2.97
CA ARG A 59 -46.85 12.64 -2.93
C ARG A 59 -46.85 11.62 -4.08
N LYS A 60 -46.48 12.02 -5.30
CA LYS A 60 -46.35 11.10 -6.44
C LYS A 60 -45.26 10.02 -6.18
N VAL A 61 -44.15 10.38 -5.56
CA VAL A 61 -43.09 9.44 -5.18
C VAL A 61 -43.58 8.47 -4.11
N GLU A 62 -44.29 8.95 -3.09
CA GLU A 62 -44.89 8.11 -2.05
C GLU A 62 -45.95 7.13 -2.62
N ASP A 63 -46.78 7.59 -3.52
CA ASP A 63 -47.77 6.74 -4.19
C ASP A 63 -47.09 5.67 -5.07
N GLN A 64 -46.05 6.03 -5.80
CA GLN A 64 -45.24 5.08 -6.57
C GLN A 64 -44.54 4.06 -5.67
N GLN A 65 -43.96 4.51 -4.56
CA GLN A 65 -43.31 3.62 -3.60
C GLN A 65 -44.30 2.64 -2.98
N LYS A 66 -45.54 3.11 -2.66
CA LYS A 66 -46.60 2.26 -2.12
C LYS A 66 -47.05 1.22 -3.15
N ALA A 67 -47.25 1.64 -4.41
CA ALA A 67 -47.64 0.73 -5.49
C ALA A 67 -46.56 -0.34 -5.74
N LEU A 68 -45.25 0.03 -5.66
CA LEU A 68 -44.12 -0.91 -5.78
C LEU A 68 -44.09 -1.91 -4.62
N LEU A 69 -44.33 -1.46 -3.39
CA LEU A 69 -44.43 -2.32 -2.21
C LEU A 69 -45.60 -3.30 -2.29
N GLU A 70 -46.76 -2.87 -2.79
CA GLU A 70 -47.94 -3.73 -3.02
C GLU A 70 -47.68 -4.75 -4.15
N GLN A 71 -46.92 -4.36 -5.19
CA GLN A 71 -46.51 -5.25 -6.27
C GLN A 71 -45.54 -6.30 -5.78
N VAL A 72 -44.57 -5.93 -4.94
CA VAL A 72 -43.64 -6.87 -4.30
C VAL A 72 -44.36 -7.81 -3.32
N ALA A 73 -45.32 -7.28 -2.55
CA ALA A 73 -46.09 -8.08 -1.61
C ALA A 73 -47.06 -9.07 -2.30
N SER A 74 -47.49 -8.78 -3.54
CA SER A 74 -48.37 -9.65 -4.33
C SER A 74 -47.60 -10.74 -5.11
N MET A 75 -46.27 -10.72 -5.14
CA MET A 75 -45.49 -11.78 -5.77
C MET A 75 -45.64 -13.09 -4.97
N PRO A 76 -45.88 -14.22 -5.61
CA PRO A 76 -46.01 -15.49 -4.91
C PRO A 76 -44.69 -15.81 -4.19
N ALA A 77 -44.77 -16.19 -2.92
CA ALA A 77 -43.61 -16.50 -2.08
C ALA A 77 -42.70 -17.61 -2.64
N SER A 78 -43.19 -18.39 -3.60
CA SER A 78 -42.43 -19.43 -4.32
C SER A 78 -41.51 -18.88 -5.42
N SER A 79 -41.58 -17.61 -5.77
CA SER A 79 -40.67 -16.98 -6.76
C SER A 79 -39.51 -16.19 -6.13
N ILE A 80 -39.53 -16.05 -4.81
CA ILE A 80 -38.36 -15.53 -4.09
C ILE A 80 -37.59 -16.77 -3.56
N GLU A 81 -36.86 -17.46 -4.43
CA GLU A 81 -35.74 -18.25 -3.97
C GLU A 81 -34.87 -17.28 -3.17
N GLN A 82 -34.84 -17.48 -1.84
CA GLN A 82 -33.80 -16.79 -1.05
C GLN A 82 -32.48 -17.17 -1.70
N PRO A 83 -31.71 -16.21 -2.20
CA PRO A 83 -30.42 -16.52 -2.80
C PRO A 83 -29.69 -17.36 -1.76
N LYS A 84 -29.32 -18.61 -2.13
CA LYS A 84 -28.37 -19.36 -1.35
C LYS A 84 -27.34 -18.37 -0.89
N LYS A 85 -26.97 -18.38 0.40
CA LYS A 85 -25.86 -17.58 0.92
C LYS A 85 -24.59 -18.01 0.17
N GLU A 86 -24.45 -17.53 -1.05
CA GLU A 86 -23.24 -17.70 -1.83
C GLU A 86 -22.18 -16.89 -1.11
N ASP A 87 -21.14 -17.56 -0.67
CA ASP A 87 -19.96 -16.90 -0.18
C ASP A 87 -19.31 -16.19 -1.38
N ARG A 88 -19.65 -14.90 -1.56
CA ARG A 88 -19.11 -14.07 -2.64
C ARG A 88 -17.67 -13.64 -2.40
N TYR A 89 -16.95 -14.35 -1.53
CA TYR A 89 -15.56 -14.07 -1.28
C TYR A 89 -14.66 -15.15 -1.89
N GLN A 90 -13.91 -14.79 -2.95
CA GLN A 90 -12.96 -15.64 -3.65
C GLN A 90 -11.59 -14.94 -3.74
N ASP A 91 -10.91 -14.72 -2.60
CA ASP A 91 -9.71 -13.87 -2.52
C ASP A 91 -9.96 -12.46 -3.09
N GLY A 92 -10.99 -11.82 -2.52
CA GLY A 92 -11.62 -10.59 -2.93
C GLY A 92 -13.15 -10.75 -3.00
N ILE A 93 -13.88 -9.65 -2.88
CA ILE A 93 -15.34 -9.63 -3.01
C ILE A 93 -15.67 -9.78 -4.49
N VAL A 94 -16.42 -10.82 -4.85
CA VAL A 94 -16.93 -10.99 -6.22
C VAL A 94 -18.04 -9.98 -6.46
N ILE A 95 -17.76 -9.01 -7.31
CA ILE A 95 -18.73 -8.00 -7.76
C ILE A 95 -19.62 -8.60 -8.82
N TRP A 96 -19.02 -9.29 -9.79
CA TRP A 96 -19.74 -9.92 -10.90
C TRP A 96 -18.96 -11.12 -11.43
N GLU A 97 -19.69 -12.19 -11.68
CA GLU A 97 -19.20 -13.39 -12.37
C GLU A 97 -20.29 -13.88 -13.33
N ASN A 98 -19.94 -14.09 -14.58
CA ASN A 98 -20.87 -14.67 -15.54
C ASN A 98 -21.05 -16.17 -15.25
N PRO A 99 -22.23 -16.74 -15.56
CA PRO A 99 -22.42 -18.19 -15.54
C PRO A 99 -21.39 -18.92 -16.39
N GLU A 100 -21.08 -20.17 -16.06
CA GLU A 100 -20.05 -20.97 -16.75
C GLU A 100 -20.34 -21.18 -18.25
N ASP A 101 -21.62 -21.20 -18.64
CA ASP A 101 -22.11 -21.34 -20.01
C ASP A 101 -22.22 -20.02 -20.78
N ALA A 102 -21.83 -18.91 -20.18
CA ALA A 102 -21.89 -17.61 -20.81
C ALA A 102 -21.00 -17.53 -22.06
N LYS A 103 -21.49 -16.85 -23.09
CA LYS A 103 -20.73 -16.60 -24.33
C LYS A 103 -19.37 -15.92 -24.09
N VAL A 104 -19.30 -15.07 -23.08
CA VAL A 104 -18.09 -14.34 -22.67
C VAL A 104 -17.83 -14.66 -21.20
N PRO A 105 -16.91 -15.55 -20.87
CA PRO A 105 -16.44 -15.73 -19.51
C PRO A 105 -15.89 -14.41 -18.95
N PHE A 106 -16.37 -14.04 -17.75
CA PHE A 106 -16.00 -12.78 -17.11
C PHE A 106 -16.07 -12.90 -15.60
N LEU A 107 -15.06 -12.42 -14.91
CA LEU A 107 -15.00 -12.27 -13.46
C LEU A 107 -14.50 -10.88 -13.11
N LEU A 108 -15.19 -10.17 -12.22
CA LEU A 108 -14.75 -8.95 -11.59
C LEU A 108 -14.76 -9.10 -10.08
N LYS A 109 -13.60 -8.99 -9.46
CA LYS A 109 -13.43 -8.96 -8.01
C LYS A 109 -12.94 -7.59 -7.55
N PHE A 110 -13.30 -7.23 -6.33
CA PHE A 110 -12.82 -6.05 -5.63
C PHE A 110 -12.02 -6.46 -4.39
N ASN A 111 -10.81 -5.90 -4.27
CA ASN A 111 -9.95 -6.00 -3.10
C ASN A 111 -9.62 -4.60 -2.61
N ASN A 112 -9.37 -4.47 -1.32
CA ASN A 112 -8.96 -3.22 -0.69
C ASN A 112 -7.73 -3.43 0.19
N ASN A 113 -6.88 -2.41 0.25
CA ASN A 113 -5.83 -2.30 1.26
C ASN A 113 -5.78 -0.85 1.75
N THR A 114 -6.36 -0.61 2.91
CA THR A 114 -6.37 0.72 3.54
C THR A 114 -5.63 0.67 4.86
N GLN A 115 -4.71 1.61 5.06
CA GLN A 115 -3.82 1.71 6.22
C GLN A 115 -3.93 3.12 6.80
N ILE A 116 -4.36 3.22 8.05
CA ILE A 116 -4.39 4.47 8.82
C ILE A 116 -3.35 4.35 9.91
N ARG A 117 -2.42 5.31 9.97
CA ARG A 117 -1.28 5.29 10.88
C ARG A 117 -1.19 6.59 11.68
N TYR A 118 -1.05 6.46 12.98
CA TYR A 118 -0.47 7.48 13.84
C TYR A 118 1.00 7.16 14.07
N LEU A 119 1.86 8.14 14.01
CA LEU A 119 3.25 8.03 14.41
C LEU A 119 3.75 9.33 15.06
N ASN A 120 4.74 9.18 15.95
CA ASN A 120 5.45 10.30 16.54
C ASN A 120 6.96 10.04 16.53
N THR A 121 7.76 11.06 16.27
CA THR A 121 9.21 11.03 16.40
C THR A 121 9.61 11.67 17.73
N VAL A 122 10.24 10.89 18.62
CA VAL A 122 10.60 11.32 19.98
C VAL A 122 12.12 11.24 20.15
N ASP A 123 12.69 12.23 20.82
CA ASP A 123 14.14 12.32 21.13
C ASP A 123 15.03 12.29 19.88
N SER A 124 14.56 12.85 18.76
CA SER A 124 15.37 13.03 17.55
C SER A 124 16.08 14.38 17.60
N LYS A 125 17.30 14.42 17.06
CA LYS A 125 17.99 15.67 16.75
C LYS A 125 17.38 16.27 15.48
N ASP A 126 17.40 17.60 15.38
CA ASP A 126 16.90 18.33 14.22
C ASP A 126 17.88 18.32 13.04
N THR A 127 19.11 17.87 13.25
CA THR A 127 20.16 17.83 12.22
C THR A 127 21.03 16.59 12.36
N PHE A 128 21.66 16.20 11.25
CA PHE A 128 22.76 15.24 11.21
C PHE A 128 23.89 15.76 10.34
N THR A 129 25.09 15.21 10.46
CA THR A 129 26.24 15.52 9.64
C THR A 129 26.51 14.37 8.69
N ASP A 130 26.56 14.65 7.39
CA ASP A 130 26.86 13.66 6.36
C ASP A 130 28.37 13.32 6.31
N HIS A 131 28.74 12.37 5.45
CA HIS A 131 30.14 11.92 5.33
C HIS A 131 31.09 12.98 4.76
N LEU A 132 30.61 14.06 4.16
CA LEU A 132 31.38 15.20 3.70
C LEU A 132 31.49 16.31 4.74
N GLY A 133 30.91 16.13 5.93
CA GLY A 133 30.89 17.14 7.01
C GLY A 133 29.79 18.19 6.86
N SER A 134 28.88 18.07 5.89
CA SER A 134 27.77 19.00 5.72
C SER A 134 26.65 18.70 6.72
N VAL A 135 26.14 19.77 7.35
CA VAL A 135 24.99 19.66 8.27
C VAL A 135 23.69 19.65 7.45
N ARG A 136 22.84 18.65 7.72
CA ARG A 136 21.56 18.44 7.06
C ARG A 136 20.42 18.42 8.06
N GLU A 137 19.26 18.87 7.66
CA GLU A 137 18.05 18.89 8.49
C GLU A 137 17.43 17.50 8.58
N VAL A 138 16.86 17.19 9.74
CA VAL A 138 16.05 16.01 10.01
C VAL A 138 14.62 16.45 10.20
N HIS A 139 13.73 15.93 9.38
CA HIS A 139 12.29 16.20 9.50
C HIS A 139 11.66 15.23 10.50
N THR A 140 11.25 15.76 11.67
CA THR A 140 10.50 14.99 12.67
C THR A 140 9.02 14.97 12.36
N ARG A 141 8.31 13.95 12.84
CA ARG A 141 6.89 13.73 12.53
C ARG A 141 6.08 13.52 13.81
N ASN A 142 4.86 14.06 13.81
CA ASN A 142 3.80 13.76 14.78
C ASN A 142 2.47 13.93 14.04
N ASP A 143 1.98 12.85 13.44
CA ASP A 143 0.85 12.94 12.52
C ASP A 143 -0.02 11.69 12.50
N ILE A 144 -1.27 11.86 12.03
CA ILE A 144 -2.19 10.79 11.66
C ILE A 144 -2.37 10.86 10.15
N THR A 145 -2.05 9.78 9.46
CA THR A 145 -2.13 9.72 8.00
C THR A 145 -2.89 8.49 7.52
N VAL A 146 -3.61 8.64 6.39
CA VAL A 146 -3.97 7.50 5.55
C VAL A 146 -2.70 7.10 4.80
N ASN A 147 -1.92 6.20 5.39
CA ASN A 147 -0.61 5.82 4.86
C ASN A 147 -0.70 5.24 3.45
N ARG A 148 -1.70 4.39 3.21
CA ARG A 148 -2.05 3.86 1.89
C ARG A 148 -3.54 3.59 1.80
N SER A 149 -4.12 3.79 0.61
CA SER A 149 -5.45 3.30 0.27
C SER A 149 -5.42 2.81 -1.16
N MET A 150 -5.67 1.50 -1.34
CA MET A 150 -5.63 0.82 -2.64
C MET A 150 -6.97 0.17 -2.91
N PHE A 151 -7.55 0.49 -4.06
CA PHE A 151 -8.74 -0.16 -4.61
C PHE A 151 -8.29 -1.02 -5.79
N ILE A 152 -8.46 -2.33 -5.67
CA ILE A 152 -7.93 -3.29 -6.63
C ILE A 152 -9.09 -4.03 -7.27
N PHE A 153 -9.25 -3.85 -8.56
CA PHE A 153 -10.19 -4.58 -9.39
C PHE A 153 -9.43 -5.64 -10.18
N ALA A 154 -9.81 -6.90 -10.05
CA ALA A 154 -9.09 -8.01 -10.68
C ALA A 154 -10.04 -9.11 -11.12
N GLY A 155 -9.62 -9.92 -12.07
CA GLY A 155 -10.41 -11.04 -12.56
C GLY A 155 -9.87 -11.60 -13.87
N TYR A 156 -10.80 -12.10 -14.70
CA TYR A 156 -10.50 -12.56 -16.05
C TYR A 156 -11.58 -12.07 -17.03
N MET A 157 -11.25 -12.04 -18.31
CA MET A 157 -12.15 -11.63 -19.40
C MET A 157 -11.92 -12.48 -20.64
N PHE A 158 -12.98 -12.88 -21.30
CA PHE A 158 -13.05 -13.72 -22.53
C PHE A 158 -12.58 -15.16 -22.32
N ASP A 159 -11.55 -15.40 -21.54
CA ASP A 159 -10.99 -16.70 -21.19
C ASP A 159 -10.47 -16.62 -19.76
N PRO A 160 -10.72 -17.60 -18.88
CA PRO A 160 -10.20 -17.62 -17.50
C PRO A 160 -8.67 -17.55 -17.40
N ARG A 161 -7.95 -17.82 -18.49
CA ARG A 161 -6.50 -17.66 -18.59
C ARG A 161 -6.06 -16.22 -18.85
N LEU A 162 -6.93 -15.37 -19.44
CA LEU A 162 -6.66 -13.96 -19.66
C LEU A 162 -7.04 -13.17 -18.42
N GLN A 163 -6.07 -12.91 -17.56
CA GLN A 163 -6.23 -12.27 -16.28
C GLN A 163 -5.90 -10.78 -16.39
N TYR A 164 -6.58 -9.96 -15.61
CA TYR A 164 -6.30 -8.53 -15.50
C TYR A 164 -6.34 -8.06 -14.05
N SER A 165 -5.64 -6.98 -13.76
CA SER A 165 -5.75 -6.21 -12.53
C SER A 165 -5.66 -4.72 -12.82
N LEU A 166 -6.49 -3.94 -12.14
CA LEU A 166 -6.46 -2.49 -12.13
C LEU A 166 -6.44 -2.02 -10.68
N THR A 167 -5.42 -1.29 -10.30
CA THR A 167 -5.27 -0.73 -8.96
C THR A 167 -5.35 0.79 -9.03
N VAL A 168 -6.25 1.38 -8.26
CA VAL A 168 -6.26 2.81 -7.96
C VAL A 168 -5.64 2.97 -6.58
N TRP A 169 -4.52 3.67 -6.50
CA TRP A 169 -3.73 3.78 -5.30
C TRP A 169 -3.53 5.25 -4.91
N THR A 170 -3.81 5.56 -3.64
CA THR A 170 -3.51 6.84 -3.01
C THR A 170 -2.57 6.62 -1.83
N SER A 171 -1.77 7.62 -1.52
CA SER A 171 -0.87 7.57 -0.37
C SER A 171 -0.91 8.87 0.43
N ALA A 172 -0.60 8.76 1.71
CA ALA A 172 -0.42 9.91 2.59
C ALA A 172 0.72 10.78 2.09
N GLY A 173 0.51 12.09 2.10
CA GLY A 173 1.50 13.08 1.70
C GLY A 173 1.76 13.14 0.20
N ALA A 174 1.29 12.20 -0.60
CA ALA A 174 1.31 12.31 -2.05
C ALA A 174 0.01 12.93 -2.53
N SER A 175 0.10 14.05 -3.23
CA SER A 175 -1.04 14.69 -3.90
C SER A 175 -1.46 13.94 -5.17
N SER A 176 -0.84 12.80 -5.46
CA SER A 176 -1.03 12.03 -6.67
C SER A 176 -1.83 10.76 -6.42
N ILE A 177 -2.68 10.43 -7.39
CA ILE A 177 -3.37 9.16 -7.50
C ILE A 177 -2.65 8.36 -8.58
N VAL A 178 -2.21 7.15 -8.24
CA VAL A 178 -1.62 6.23 -9.20
C VAL A 178 -2.69 5.26 -9.68
N VAL A 179 -2.83 5.17 -10.99
CA VAL A 179 -3.64 4.13 -11.62
C VAL A 179 -2.68 3.15 -12.31
N ALA A 180 -2.61 1.94 -11.77
CA ALA A 180 -1.72 0.89 -12.26
C ALA A 180 -2.54 -0.30 -12.73
N GLY A 181 -2.14 -0.90 -13.83
CA GLY A 181 -2.82 -2.06 -14.38
C GLY A 181 -1.84 -3.07 -14.97
N ASN A 182 -2.31 -4.31 -15.07
CA ASN A 182 -1.61 -5.36 -15.77
C ASN A 182 -2.58 -6.32 -16.48
N ILE A 183 -2.09 -6.97 -17.50
CA ILE A 183 -2.80 -8.01 -18.24
C ILE A 183 -1.85 -9.18 -18.40
N GLY A 184 -2.32 -10.39 -18.11
CA GLY A 184 -1.51 -11.61 -18.18
C GLY A 184 -2.25 -12.79 -18.76
N TRP A 185 -1.48 -13.70 -19.34
CA TRP A 185 -1.98 -14.96 -19.86
C TRP A 185 -1.37 -16.13 -19.10
N ARG A 186 -2.24 -16.93 -18.46
CA ARG A 186 -1.85 -18.15 -17.76
C ARG A 186 -1.82 -19.32 -18.72
N PHE A 187 -0.65 -19.81 -19.07
CA PHE A 187 -0.50 -21.01 -19.91
C PHE A 187 -0.77 -22.29 -19.08
N ASN A 188 -0.18 -22.35 -17.90
CA ASN A 188 -0.34 -23.46 -16.95
C ASN A 188 0.14 -23.00 -15.56
N LYS A 189 0.27 -23.94 -14.61
CA LYS A 189 0.75 -23.64 -13.24
C LYS A 189 2.21 -23.16 -13.21
N ALA A 190 3.02 -23.63 -14.14
CA ALA A 190 4.45 -23.29 -14.21
C ALA A 190 4.72 -21.96 -14.95
N LEU A 191 3.76 -21.43 -15.72
CA LEU A 191 4.00 -20.24 -16.54
C LEU A 191 2.75 -19.38 -16.69
N THR A 192 2.87 -18.16 -16.20
CA THR A 192 2.01 -17.01 -16.55
C THR A 192 2.91 -15.90 -17.08
N LEU A 193 2.55 -15.31 -18.22
CA LEU A 193 3.21 -14.11 -18.75
C LEU A 193 2.30 -12.92 -18.53
N THR A 194 2.84 -11.83 -18.01
CA THR A 194 2.08 -10.62 -17.67
C THR A 194 2.87 -9.39 -18.12
N GLY A 195 2.16 -8.38 -18.58
CA GLY A 195 2.69 -7.05 -18.87
C GLY A 195 1.91 -5.98 -18.13
N GLY A 196 2.57 -4.93 -17.67
CA GLY A 196 1.95 -3.83 -16.97
C GLY A 196 2.82 -3.25 -15.85
N TYR A 197 2.19 -2.80 -14.78
CA TYR A 197 2.83 -2.16 -13.65
C TYR A 197 2.81 -3.08 -12.44
N THR A 198 3.97 -3.25 -11.77
CA THR A 198 4.11 -4.10 -10.57
C THR A 198 5.32 -3.71 -9.73
N GLY A 199 5.46 -4.29 -8.54
CA GLY A 199 6.70 -4.22 -7.76
C GLY A 199 7.82 -5.01 -8.42
N VAL A 200 9.02 -4.43 -8.48
CA VAL A 200 10.22 -5.11 -8.94
C VAL A 200 10.57 -6.25 -7.99
N PRO A 201 10.75 -7.50 -8.44
CA PRO A 201 10.91 -8.66 -7.56
C PRO A 201 12.30 -8.76 -6.91
N GLY A 202 12.82 -7.66 -6.37
CA GLY A 202 14.13 -7.58 -5.74
C GLY A 202 14.12 -7.94 -4.25
N SER A 203 12.97 -7.88 -3.56
CA SER A 203 12.85 -8.32 -2.18
C SER A 203 11.55 -9.07 -1.93
N ARG A 204 11.52 -9.88 -0.88
CA ARG A 204 10.33 -10.62 -0.49
C ARG A 204 9.12 -9.71 -0.24
N SER A 205 9.35 -8.52 0.29
CA SER A 205 8.30 -7.55 0.60
C SER A 205 7.55 -7.06 -0.66
N LEU A 206 8.21 -7.06 -1.82
CA LEU A 206 7.64 -6.67 -3.11
C LEU A 206 7.00 -7.84 -3.87
N VAL A 207 7.37 -9.09 -3.54
CA VAL A 207 6.89 -10.27 -4.27
C VAL A 207 5.59 -10.82 -3.70
N THR A 208 5.53 -11.08 -2.39
CA THR A 208 4.42 -11.87 -1.81
C THR A 208 3.85 -11.35 -0.51
N THR A 209 4.58 -10.54 0.26
CA THR A 209 4.23 -10.30 1.67
C THR A 209 3.34 -9.08 1.91
N PHE A 210 3.53 -8.01 1.14
CA PHE A 210 2.76 -6.78 1.37
C PHE A 210 1.24 -7.01 1.28
N PRO A 211 0.43 -6.51 2.22
CA PRO A 211 0.74 -5.72 3.42
C PRO A 211 0.89 -6.54 4.71
N PHE A 212 1.02 -7.85 4.65
CA PHE A 212 0.91 -8.79 5.77
C PHE A 212 2.23 -8.97 6.54
N PHE A 213 2.87 -7.86 6.90
CA PHE A 213 4.04 -7.86 7.79
C PHE A 213 3.64 -8.15 9.24
N GLN A 214 4.56 -8.63 10.07
CA GLN A 214 4.38 -8.66 11.54
C GLN A 214 4.36 -7.26 12.12
N PRO A 215 5.40 -6.43 11.82
CA PRO A 215 5.45 -5.05 12.25
C PRO A 215 4.43 -4.17 11.51
N THR A 216 4.45 -2.90 11.85
CA THR A 216 3.61 -1.87 11.23
C THR A 216 3.91 -1.73 9.73
N ASP A 217 5.19 -1.79 9.34
CA ASP A 217 5.63 -1.70 7.95
C ASP A 217 6.99 -2.42 7.77
N ARG A 218 7.59 -2.26 6.58
CA ARG A 218 8.91 -2.75 6.22
C ARG A 218 9.99 -2.27 7.18
N SER A 219 11.09 -3.02 7.25
CA SER A 219 12.26 -2.63 8.00
C SER A 219 13.05 -1.50 7.33
N MET A 220 13.96 -0.89 8.08
CA MET A 220 14.93 0.08 7.56
C MET A 220 15.79 -0.53 6.45
N ALA A 221 16.29 -1.75 6.64
CA ALA A 221 17.10 -2.44 5.65
C ALA A 221 16.30 -2.72 4.37
N ASP A 222 15.06 -3.25 4.47
CA ASP A 222 14.23 -3.47 3.28
C ASP A 222 13.98 -2.15 2.52
N ASN A 223 13.64 -1.08 3.21
CA ASN A 223 13.41 0.23 2.59
C ASN A 223 14.65 0.80 1.91
N PHE A 224 15.85 0.55 2.45
CA PHE A 224 17.11 1.05 1.91
C PHE A 224 17.60 0.24 0.70
N PHE A 225 17.41 -1.07 0.71
CA PHE A 225 17.95 -1.95 -0.32
C PHE A 225 16.96 -2.27 -1.45
N ARG A 226 15.67 -2.36 -1.17
CA ARG A 226 14.70 -2.81 -2.17
C ARG A 226 14.56 -1.84 -3.34
N PRO A 227 14.31 -2.34 -4.56
CA PRO A 227 13.78 -1.52 -5.64
C PRO A 227 12.30 -1.13 -5.35
N GLY A 228 11.71 -0.34 -6.21
CA GLY A 228 10.34 0.14 -6.08
C GLY A 228 9.34 -0.58 -6.99
N PHE A 229 8.53 0.22 -7.67
CA PHE A 229 7.47 -0.22 -8.57
C PHE A 229 7.69 0.36 -9.95
N THR A 230 7.58 -0.46 -10.99
CA THR A 230 7.83 -0.04 -12.36
C THR A 230 6.94 -0.75 -13.38
N GLN A 231 6.95 -0.25 -14.60
CA GLN A 231 6.31 -0.87 -15.75
C GLN A 231 7.25 -1.88 -16.39
N GLY A 232 6.68 -3.02 -16.83
CA GLY A 232 7.48 -4.05 -17.46
C GLY A 232 6.67 -5.28 -17.86
N ALA A 233 7.39 -6.34 -18.14
CA ALA A 233 6.84 -7.67 -18.40
C ALA A 233 7.49 -8.70 -17.47
N TRP A 234 6.71 -9.70 -17.07
CA TRP A 234 7.23 -10.76 -16.21
C TRP A 234 6.63 -12.12 -16.50
N ALA A 235 7.41 -13.13 -16.19
CA ALA A 235 7.00 -14.53 -16.16
C ALA A 235 7.01 -15.01 -14.71
N ASN A 236 5.96 -15.71 -14.29
CA ASN A 236 5.90 -16.31 -12.95
C ASN A 236 5.18 -17.65 -12.97
N GLY A 237 5.45 -18.48 -11.97
CA GLY A 237 4.78 -19.77 -11.80
C GLY A 237 5.43 -20.67 -10.76
N GLU A 238 4.91 -21.91 -10.69
CA GLU A 238 5.39 -23.00 -9.84
C GLU A 238 5.76 -24.19 -10.72
N PRO A 239 7.02 -24.25 -11.26
CA PRO A 239 7.46 -25.32 -12.15
C PRO A 239 7.59 -26.67 -11.45
N LEU A 240 7.91 -26.69 -10.16
CA LEU A 240 7.96 -27.85 -9.29
C LEU A 240 7.18 -27.56 -8.02
N LYS A 241 6.64 -28.57 -7.38
CA LYS A 241 5.85 -28.40 -6.15
C LYS A 241 6.60 -27.63 -5.07
N GLY A 242 6.04 -26.47 -4.69
CA GLY A 242 6.60 -25.56 -3.71
C GLY A 242 7.76 -24.72 -4.22
N LEU A 243 8.28 -24.92 -5.42
CA LEU A 243 9.30 -24.08 -6.04
C LEU A 243 8.62 -23.02 -6.93
N ASN A 244 8.76 -21.78 -6.59
CA ASN A 244 8.15 -20.64 -7.28
C ASN A 244 9.22 -19.71 -7.85
N TYR A 245 8.88 -18.99 -8.91
CA TYR A 245 9.74 -17.98 -9.50
C TYR A 245 8.97 -16.77 -10.01
N LEU A 246 9.68 -15.66 -10.16
CA LEU A 246 9.24 -14.47 -10.88
C LEU A 246 10.47 -13.88 -11.59
N ALA A 247 10.43 -13.79 -12.92
CA ALA A 247 11.46 -13.19 -13.76
C ALA A 247 10.88 -11.94 -14.42
N PHE A 248 11.59 -10.81 -14.35
CA PHE A 248 11.07 -9.49 -14.69
C PHE A 248 12.04 -8.70 -15.56
N VAL A 249 11.50 -7.97 -16.51
CA VAL A 249 12.17 -6.92 -17.28
C VAL A 249 11.31 -5.66 -17.28
N GLY A 250 11.89 -4.50 -16.99
CA GLY A 250 11.12 -3.24 -16.86
C GLY A 250 11.96 -1.98 -17.01
N ASN A 251 11.38 -0.84 -16.72
CA ASN A 251 11.87 0.50 -17.02
C ASN A 251 12.65 1.15 -15.87
N GLY A 252 13.55 0.47 -15.20
CA GLY A 252 14.30 1.00 -14.07
C GLY A 252 13.68 0.64 -12.70
N LEU A 253 14.28 1.14 -11.62
CA LEU A 253 13.98 0.75 -10.25
C LEU A 253 12.60 1.21 -9.79
N ASN A 254 12.15 2.37 -10.24
CA ASN A 254 10.84 2.92 -9.91
C ASN A 254 10.41 3.95 -10.97
N THR A 255 9.22 3.76 -11.54
CA THR A 255 8.63 4.71 -12.50
C THR A 255 7.30 5.26 -12.00
N LEU A 256 7.09 5.26 -10.69
CA LEU A 256 5.89 5.83 -10.08
C LEU A 256 5.86 7.35 -10.35
N ASN A 257 4.78 7.81 -10.99
CA ASN A 257 4.58 9.22 -11.34
C ASN A 257 5.63 9.84 -12.29
N ILE A 258 6.45 9.03 -12.94
CA ILE A 258 7.35 9.52 -14.00
C ILE A 258 6.62 9.56 -15.33
N SER A 259 6.70 10.70 -16.00
CA SER A 259 6.25 10.83 -17.39
C SER A 259 7.15 10.05 -18.33
N ALA A 260 6.57 9.45 -19.39
CA ALA A 260 7.27 8.56 -20.29
C ALA A 260 8.52 9.18 -20.98
N ASN A 261 8.56 10.49 -21.16
CA ASN A 261 9.71 11.21 -21.73
C ASN A 261 10.88 11.42 -20.76
N LYS A 262 10.73 11.01 -19.50
CA LYS A 262 11.75 11.09 -18.44
C LYS A 262 12.24 9.69 -17.99
N ILE A 263 11.63 8.63 -18.50
CA ILE A 263 12.09 7.26 -18.28
C ILE A 263 13.39 7.09 -19.06
N ASP A 264 14.43 6.58 -18.42
CA ASP A 264 15.68 6.31 -19.10
C ASP A 264 15.56 5.16 -20.13
N THR A 265 16.56 5.03 -20.99
CA THR A 265 16.54 4.04 -22.08
C THR A 265 17.05 2.66 -21.65
N ASN A 266 17.48 2.50 -20.40
CA ASN A 266 18.03 1.27 -19.90
C ASN A 266 16.96 0.38 -19.28
N LEU A 267 16.96 -0.89 -19.63
CA LEU A 267 16.04 -1.84 -19.02
C LEU A 267 16.60 -2.45 -17.76
N LEU A 268 15.76 -2.51 -16.74
CA LEU A 268 16.00 -3.26 -15.51
C LEU A 268 15.77 -4.75 -15.75
N LEU A 269 16.65 -5.58 -15.19
CA LEU A 269 16.47 -7.01 -15.06
C LEU A 269 16.36 -7.39 -13.57
N SER A 270 15.32 -8.15 -13.23
CA SER A 270 15.12 -8.62 -11.86
C SER A 270 14.51 -10.01 -11.83
N GLY A 271 14.74 -10.75 -10.76
CA GLY A 271 14.13 -12.05 -10.59
C GLY A 271 14.17 -12.51 -9.15
N SER A 272 13.21 -13.33 -8.79
CA SER A 272 13.08 -13.96 -7.49
C SER A 272 12.75 -15.43 -7.66
N VAL A 273 13.36 -16.27 -6.84
CA VAL A 273 13.04 -17.68 -6.72
C VAL A 273 12.89 -18.02 -5.24
N TRP A 274 11.85 -18.81 -4.90
CA TRP A 274 11.69 -19.27 -3.53
C TRP A 274 11.11 -20.68 -3.48
N TRP A 275 11.48 -21.39 -2.44
CA TRP A 275 11.08 -22.77 -2.21
C TRP A 275 10.40 -22.95 -0.86
N GLU A 276 9.30 -23.69 -0.86
CA GLU A 276 8.45 -24.02 0.28
C GLU A 276 8.40 -25.53 0.48
N PRO A 277 9.51 -26.18 0.96
CA PRO A 277 9.67 -27.64 0.95
C PRO A 277 8.67 -28.39 1.83
N LEU A 278 8.16 -27.75 2.88
CA LEU A 278 7.25 -28.36 3.86
C LEU A 278 5.78 -27.98 3.64
N GLY A 279 5.47 -27.54 2.43
CA GLY A 279 4.13 -27.08 2.03
C GLY A 279 3.99 -25.55 2.07
N PRO A 280 2.86 -25.01 1.58
CA PRO A 280 2.68 -23.58 1.38
C PRO A 280 2.98 -22.77 2.65
N TYR A 281 3.78 -21.73 2.50
CA TYR A 281 4.04 -20.75 3.55
C TYR A 281 2.90 -19.74 3.71
N SER A 282 2.11 -19.58 2.64
CA SER A 282 0.88 -18.82 2.58
C SER A 282 -0.33 -19.58 3.13
N GLU A 283 -1.45 -18.89 3.25
CA GLU A 283 -2.75 -19.52 3.43
C GLU A 283 -3.00 -20.53 2.29
N PRO A 284 -3.58 -21.72 2.59
CA PRO A 284 -3.90 -22.67 1.54
C PRO A 284 -4.73 -22.07 0.42
N GLY A 285 -4.27 -22.22 -0.82
CA GLY A 285 -4.95 -21.69 -2.01
C GLY A 285 -4.71 -20.20 -2.32
N LYS A 286 -3.88 -19.50 -1.53
CA LYS A 286 -3.55 -18.08 -1.76
C LYS A 286 -2.07 -17.85 -2.00
N SER A 287 -1.77 -16.82 -2.79
CA SER A 287 -0.39 -16.43 -3.11
C SER A 287 0.24 -15.52 -2.04
N ARG A 288 -0.57 -14.82 -1.25
CA ARG A 288 -0.09 -13.86 -0.25
C ARG A 288 0.51 -14.57 0.95
N GLN A 289 1.71 -14.16 1.34
CA GLN A 289 2.47 -14.77 2.43
C GLN A 289 2.52 -13.84 3.64
N MET A 290 1.62 -14.07 4.61
CA MET A 290 1.71 -13.39 5.91
C MET A 290 3.02 -13.74 6.60
N TYR A 291 3.59 -12.78 7.34
CA TYR A 291 4.72 -13.07 8.24
C TYR A 291 4.26 -13.82 9.49
N ASP A 292 3.08 -13.49 10.02
CA ASP A 292 2.49 -14.15 11.17
C ASP A 292 2.03 -15.59 10.86
N ASP A 293 2.10 -16.46 11.84
CA ASP A 293 1.50 -17.81 11.79
C ASP A 293 0.04 -17.79 12.30
N TYR A 294 -0.82 -17.01 11.63
CA TYR A 294 -2.24 -16.86 11.98
C TYR A 294 -3.00 -18.20 11.99
N PHE A 295 -2.62 -19.11 11.12
CA PHE A 295 -3.27 -20.43 10.99
C PHE A 295 -2.74 -21.47 11.98
N ALA A 296 -1.75 -21.11 12.80
CA ALA A 296 -1.13 -21.97 13.82
C ALA A 296 -0.76 -23.36 13.27
N TYR A 297 0.02 -23.39 12.20
CA TYR A 297 0.41 -24.64 11.54
C TYR A 297 1.05 -25.62 12.51
N LYS A 298 0.44 -26.79 12.67
CA LYS A 298 0.97 -27.86 13.54
C LYS A 298 2.33 -28.37 13.05
N ASN A 299 2.48 -28.53 11.75
CA ASN A 299 3.74 -28.87 11.10
C ASN A 299 4.47 -27.61 10.68
N ALA A 300 5.78 -27.62 10.79
CA ALA A 300 6.60 -26.49 10.36
C ALA A 300 6.32 -26.13 8.88
N ARG A 301 6.31 -24.82 8.60
CA ARG A 301 6.34 -24.26 7.24
C ARG A 301 7.63 -23.50 7.09
N ILE A 302 8.34 -23.76 6.03
CA ILE A 302 9.63 -23.13 5.74
C ILE A 302 9.53 -22.48 4.37
N ARG A 303 10.08 -21.27 4.27
CA ARG A 303 10.39 -20.59 3.03
C ARG A 303 11.89 -20.31 2.97
N ILE A 304 12.49 -20.52 1.82
CA ILE A 304 13.86 -20.07 1.49
C ILE A 304 13.77 -19.39 0.13
N GLY A 305 14.28 -18.19 0.01
CA GLY A 305 14.20 -17.41 -1.22
C GLY A 305 15.50 -16.68 -1.53
N SER A 306 15.61 -16.27 -2.78
CA SER A 306 16.68 -15.42 -3.28
C SER A 306 16.16 -14.53 -4.40
N SER A 307 16.60 -13.29 -4.43
CA SER A 307 16.21 -12.29 -5.43
C SER A 307 17.43 -11.54 -5.93
N PHE A 308 17.41 -11.18 -7.21
CA PHE A 308 18.46 -10.39 -7.83
C PHE A 308 17.84 -9.27 -8.66
N THR A 309 18.49 -8.08 -8.65
CA THR A 309 18.11 -6.93 -9.48
C THR A 309 19.35 -6.26 -10.03
N ARG A 310 19.29 -5.87 -11.31
CA ARG A 310 20.29 -5.02 -11.96
C ARG A 310 19.57 -3.95 -12.78
N SER A 311 19.95 -2.69 -12.58
CA SER A 311 19.43 -1.55 -13.33
C SER A 311 20.52 -0.52 -13.57
N ARG A 312 20.50 0.12 -14.72
CA ARG A 312 21.27 1.34 -15.00
C ARG A 312 20.32 2.50 -14.83
N GLU A 313 20.56 3.34 -13.85
CA GLU A 313 19.71 4.47 -13.51
C GLU A 313 20.34 5.77 -13.96
N ASP A 314 19.53 6.72 -14.40
CA ASP A 314 19.97 8.07 -14.66
C ASP A 314 19.44 9.05 -13.58
N ARG A 315 20.06 10.23 -13.55
CA ARG A 315 19.71 11.28 -12.60
C ARG A 315 18.27 11.75 -12.70
N PHE A 316 17.68 11.76 -13.90
CA PHE A 316 16.35 12.31 -14.11
C PHE A 316 15.25 11.41 -13.53
N SER A 317 15.46 10.10 -13.58
CA SER A 317 14.57 9.15 -12.94
C SER A 317 14.70 9.16 -11.41
N GLU A 318 15.85 9.56 -10.88
CA GLU A 318 16.17 9.48 -9.45
C GLU A 318 15.93 10.78 -8.67
N THR A 319 16.11 11.96 -9.30
CA THR A 319 16.12 13.25 -8.58
C THR A 319 15.13 14.27 -9.12
N ASP A 320 14.30 13.92 -10.10
CA ASP A 320 13.27 14.86 -10.57
C ASP A 320 12.33 15.20 -9.42
N GLN A 321 12.36 16.46 -8.98
CA GLN A 321 11.52 16.96 -7.90
C GLN A 321 10.02 16.89 -8.21
N SER A 322 9.65 16.81 -9.48
CA SER A 322 8.27 16.58 -9.89
C SER A 322 7.81 15.13 -9.72
N SER A 323 8.73 14.23 -9.42
CA SER A 323 8.49 12.81 -9.19
C SER A 323 9.23 12.32 -7.95
N PRO A 324 8.89 12.85 -6.77
CA PRO A 324 9.65 12.60 -5.54
C PRO A 324 9.65 11.15 -5.06
N ASP A 325 8.79 10.31 -5.64
CA ASP A 325 8.57 8.94 -5.17
C ASP A 325 9.27 7.88 -6.02
N ASN A 326 10.14 8.28 -6.92
CA ASN A 326 11.04 7.33 -7.53
C ASN A 326 11.93 6.72 -6.48
N THR A 327 12.29 5.48 -6.69
CA THR A 327 13.25 4.83 -5.83
C THR A 327 14.55 5.59 -5.90
N SER A 328 14.77 6.36 -4.89
CA SER A 328 15.98 7.11 -4.79
C SER A 328 17.02 6.20 -4.20
N ILE A 329 18.15 6.07 -4.90
CA ILE A 329 19.32 5.41 -4.34
C ILE A 329 19.94 6.35 -3.31
N TYR A 330 19.89 5.95 -2.05
CA TYR A 330 20.54 6.68 -0.94
C TYR A 330 21.90 6.09 -0.62
N ASN A 331 22.83 6.95 -0.27
CA ASN A 331 24.03 6.59 0.48
C ASN A 331 23.64 6.20 1.90
N SER A 332 24.44 5.37 2.55
CA SER A 332 24.10 4.84 3.89
C SER A 332 24.02 5.89 5.00
N ASP A 333 24.48 7.10 4.78
CA ASP A 333 24.34 8.26 5.67
C ASP A 333 23.07 9.10 5.42
N GLY A 334 22.23 8.69 4.47
CA GLY A 334 20.96 9.38 4.19
C GLY A 334 21.03 10.44 3.10
N VAL A 335 22.13 10.54 2.37
CA VAL A 335 22.29 11.45 1.22
C VAL A 335 21.85 10.75 -0.06
N LEU A 336 21.07 11.44 -0.90
CA LEU A 336 20.71 10.95 -2.24
C LEU A 336 21.93 10.85 -3.13
N THR A 337 22.22 9.69 -3.70
CA THR A 337 23.37 9.40 -4.54
C THR A 337 23.48 10.34 -5.75
N PHE A 338 22.35 10.67 -6.38
CA PHE A 338 22.30 11.52 -7.57
C PHE A 338 22.14 13.02 -7.26
N SER A 339 22.13 13.42 -5.98
CA SER A 339 22.12 14.85 -5.63
C SER A 339 23.48 15.49 -5.87
N THR A 340 23.48 16.75 -6.30
CA THR A 340 24.72 17.53 -6.43
C THR A 340 25.45 17.60 -5.09
N GLY A 341 26.71 17.28 -5.08
CA GLY A 341 27.53 17.26 -3.86
C GLY A 341 27.38 15.98 -3.03
N ALA A 342 26.80 14.91 -3.57
CA ALA A 342 26.64 13.64 -2.85
C ALA A 342 27.99 12.94 -2.52
N PHE A 343 29.03 13.14 -3.32
CA PHE A 343 30.33 12.51 -3.17
C PHE A 343 31.50 13.49 -3.14
N ALA A 344 31.36 14.62 -3.81
CA ALA A 344 32.34 15.70 -3.85
C ALA A 344 31.64 17.03 -4.06
N PRO A 345 32.13 18.15 -3.48
CA PRO A 345 31.50 19.45 -3.62
C PRO A 345 31.28 19.86 -5.09
N GLY A 346 30.04 20.16 -5.45
CA GLY A 346 29.65 20.60 -6.77
C GLY A 346 29.60 19.53 -7.86
N VAL A 347 29.97 18.28 -7.56
CA VAL A 347 29.90 17.16 -8.52
C VAL A 347 28.58 16.43 -8.41
N THR A 348 28.04 16.06 -9.56
CA THR A 348 26.76 15.34 -9.67
C THR A 348 26.95 14.04 -10.45
N VAL A 349 26.49 12.95 -9.91
CA VAL A 349 26.37 11.68 -10.63
C VAL A 349 25.23 11.81 -11.64
N GLN A 350 25.50 11.51 -12.90
CA GLN A 350 24.53 11.55 -14.01
C GLN A 350 23.92 10.18 -14.26
N GLN A 351 24.75 9.11 -14.14
CA GLN A 351 24.29 7.73 -14.26
C GLN A 351 25.07 6.81 -13.31
N ALA A 352 24.43 5.72 -12.89
CA ALA A 352 25.07 4.67 -12.10
C ALA A 352 24.38 3.31 -12.35
N THR A 353 25.12 2.22 -12.18
CA THR A 353 24.56 0.87 -12.22
C THR A 353 24.28 0.38 -10.81
N TYR A 354 23.02 0.12 -10.53
CA TYR A 354 22.55 -0.51 -9.30
C TYR A 354 22.49 -2.03 -9.49
N LYS A 355 23.02 -2.77 -8.54
CA LYS A 355 22.93 -4.22 -8.46
C LYS A 355 22.57 -4.60 -7.02
N MET A 356 21.60 -5.49 -6.86
CA MET A 356 21.20 -5.99 -5.56
C MET A 356 21.00 -7.51 -5.61
N TRP A 357 21.44 -8.17 -4.55
CA TRP A 357 21.12 -9.56 -4.27
C TRP A 357 20.55 -9.66 -2.86
N ALA A 358 19.45 -10.39 -2.71
CA ALA A 358 18.85 -10.68 -1.42
C ALA A 358 18.64 -12.17 -1.23
N ILE A 359 18.82 -12.63 0.01
CA ILE A 359 18.50 -13.99 0.44
C ILE A 359 17.45 -13.86 1.56
N ASP A 360 16.34 -14.58 1.45
CA ASP A 360 15.27 -14.55 2.45
C ASP A 360 14.95 -15.91 3.02
N GLY A 361 14.42 -15.90 4.24
CA GLY A 361 13.94 -17.11 4.89
C GLY A 361 12.80 -16.85 5.85
N GLY A 362 12.06 -17.91 6.14
CA GLY A 362 11.00 -17.88 7.12
C GLY A 362 10.65 -19.24 7.67
N LEU A 363 10.20 -19.27 8.92
CA LEU A 363 9.71 -20.45 9.62
C LEU A 363 8.41 -20.11 10.33
N LYS A 364 7.44 -21.01 10.26
CA LYS A 364 6.18 -20.93 11.03
C LYS A 364 5.89 -22.28 11.69
N LYS A 365 5.42 -22.24 12.94
CA LYS A 365 4.92 -23.43 13.65
C LYS A 365 4.17 -23.02 14.92
N ASN A 366 2.97 -23.58 15.13
CA ASN A 366 2.17 -23.44 16.35
C ASN A 366 1.96 -21.98 16.81
N GLY A 367 1.70 -21.09 15.87
CA GLY A 367 1.53 -19.65 16.15
C GLY A 367 2.84 -18.85 16.29
N PHE A 368 3.99 -19.53 16.28
CA PHE A 368 5.30 -18.89 16.21
C PHE A 368 5.71 -18.65 14.76
N SER A 369 6.36 -17.53 14.50
CA SER A 369 6.95 -17.25 13.20
C SER A 369 8.22 -16.42 13.34
N VAL A 370 9.17 -16.70 12.45
CA VAL A 370 10.39 -15.90 12.27
C VAL A 370 10.63 -15.68 10.79
N ASN A 371 10.98 -14.45 10.41
CA ASN A 371 11.24 -14.05 9.04
C ASN A 371 12.49 -13.18 9.00
N GLY A 372 13.31 -13.35 7.98
CA GLY A 372 14.51 -12.54 7.81
C GLY A 372 14.95 -12.47 6.37
N GLN A 373 15.72 -11.43 6.08
CA GLN A 373 16.40 -11.24 4.80
C GLN A 373 17.80 -10.69 5.04
N TYR A 374 18.70 -11.04 4.13
CA TYR A 374 20.04 -10.45 4.04
C TYR A 374 20.21 -9.87 2.65
N TYR A 375 20.77 -8.66 2.58
CA TYR A 375 20.90 -7.86 1.36
C TYR A 375 22.37 -7.57 1.07
N PHE A 376 22.70 -7.57 -0.23
CA PHE A 376 23.96 -7.08 -0.78
C PHE A 376 23.62 -6.08 -1.88
N ARG A 377 24.24 -4.91 -1.86
CA ARG A 377 24.04 -3.86 -2.86
C ARG A 377 25.38 -3.33 -3.36
N TRP A 378 25.50 -3.23 -4.66
CA TRP A 378 26.59 -2.55 -5.34
C TRP A 378 26.00 -1.41 -6.17
N VAL A 379 26.64 -0.25 -6.12
CA VAL A 379 26.37 0.88 -7.02
C VAL A 379 27.71 1.26 -7.64
N ASP A 380 27.84 1.07 -8.93
CA ASP A 380 29.08 1.22 -9.68
C ASP A 380 28.85 1.83 -11.07
N ASP A 381 29.90 1.84 -11.90
CA ASP A 381 29.86 2.41 -13.26
C ASP A 381 29.33 3.86 -13.25
N PHE A 382 29.80 4.68 -12.33
CA PHE A 382 29.39 6.07 -12.21
C PHE A 382 29.82 6.88 -13.44
N ASP A 383 28.85 7.58 -14.04
CA ASP A 383 29.07 8.71 -14.94
C ASP A 383 28.73 10.00 -14.18
N ALA A 384 29.66 10.96 -14.14
CA ALA A 384 29.52 12.19 -13.36
C ALA A 384 30.13 13.40 -14.11
N ASP A 385 29.65 14.58 -13.77
CA ASP A 385 30.14 15.85 -14.35
C ASP A 385 31.47 16.35 -13.77
N GLY A 386 32.07 15.58 -12.87
CA GLY A 386 33.38 15.87 -12.27
C GLY A 386 34.00 14.63 -11.63
N PRO A 387 35.24 14.75 -11.09
CA PRO A 387 35.95 13.63 -10.48
C PRO A 387 35.25 13.15 -9.21
N LEU A 388 35.10 11.84 -9.08
CA LEU A 388 34.56 11.19 -7.87
C LEU A 388 35.69 10.58 -7.03
N PRO A 389 35.57 10.61 -5.69
CA PRO A 389 36.56 10.01 -4.80
C PRO A 389 36.52 8.47 -4.75
N LEU A 390 35.49 7.87 -5.38
CA LEU A 390 35.28 6.42 -5.42
C LEU A 390 34.71 5.98 -6.77
N SER A 391 34.95 4.75 -7.17
CA SER A 391 34.45 4.15 -8.41
C SER A 391 33.28 3.21 -8.18
N SER A 392 33.01 2.81 -6.95
CA SER A 392 31.91 1.93 -6.56
C SER A 392 31.59 2.08 -5.09
N MET A 393 30.34 1.74 -4.73
CA MET A 393 29.88 1.56 -3.36
C MET A 393 29.47 0.11 -3.15
N PHE A 394 29.73 -0.38 -1.93
CA PHE A 394 29.21 -1.66 -1.47
C PHE A 394 28.55 -1.49 -0.11
N ASP A 395 27.29 -1.85 -0.04
CA ASP A 395 26.52 -1.88 1.19
C ASP A 395 25.92 -3.28 1.37
N HIS A 396 25.76 -3.72 2.61
CA HIS A 396 25.02 -4.94 2.90
C HIS A 396 24.19 -4.75 4.17
N GLY A 397 23.22 -5.63 4.40
CA GLY A 397 22.36 -5.46 5.57
C GLY A 397 21.53 -6.67 5.88
N VAL A 398 20.91 -6.63 7.05
CA VAL A 398 20.10 -7.72 7.58
C VAL A 398 18.82 -7.16 8.19
N GLU A 399 17.73 -7.91 8.03
CA GLU A 399 16.53 -7.74 8.83
C GLU A 399 16.09 -9.06 9.44
N LEU A 400 15.47 -8.97 10.60
CA LEU A 400 14.86 -10.10 11.30
C LEU A 400 13.61 -9.65 12.02
N SER A 401 12.54 -10.43 11.93
CA SER A 401 11.36 -10.29 12.76
C SER A 401 10.91 -11.63 13.30
N ALA A 402 10.43 -11.68 14.53
CA ALA A 402 9.89 -12.86 15.17
C ALA A 402 8.63 -12.50 15.96
N GLY A 403 7.63 -13.37 15.93
CA GLY A 403 6.39 -13.17 16.67
C GLY A 403 5.75 -14.48 17.10
N GLN A 404 4.96 -14.36 18.18
CA GLN A 404 4.20 -15.46 18.75
C GLN A 404 2.76 -15.03 19.00
N PHE A 405 1.79 -15.81 18.55
CA PHE A 405 0.42 -15.67 19.01
C PHE A 405 0.31 -16.08 20.48
N VAL A 406 0.12 -15.10 21.36
CA VAL A 406 -0.15 -15.33 22.79
C VAL A 406 -1.62 -15.65 23.02
N VAL A 407 -2.50 -15.12 22.16
CA VAL A 407 -3.90 -15.55 22.04
C VAL A 407 -4.13 -15.99 20.60
N PRO A 408 -4.43 -17.27 20.35
CA PRO A 408 -4.56 -17.81 19.00
C PRO A 408 -5.50 -16.98 18.13
N LYS A 409 -5.07 -16.64 16.92
CA LYS A 409 -5.81 -15.83 15.92
C LYS A 409 -6.25 -14.45 16.39
N THR A 410 -5.78 -13.99 17.55
CA THR A 410 -6.25 -12.72 18.14
C THR A 410 -5.11 -11.78 18.46
N LEU A 411 -4.08 -12.22 19.19
CA LEU A 411 -3.02 -11.34 19.65
C LEU A 411 -1.63 -11.94 19.40
N VAL A 412 -0.83 -11.22 18.60
CA VAL A 412 0.59 -11.50 18.36
C VAL A 412 1.43 -10.51 19.15
N LEU A 413 2.42 -10.99 19.88
CA LEU A 413 3.54 -10.16 20.32
C LEU A 413 4.72 -10.41 19.37
N PHE A 414 5.41 -9.35 18.98
CA PHE A 414 6.53 -9.45 18.04
C PHE A 414 7.69 -8.54 18.44
N ALA A 415 8.86 -8.90 17.94
CA ALA A 415 10.05 -8.06 17.93
C ALA A 415 10.65 -8.05 16.54
N ARG A 416 11.34 -6.93 16.20
CA ARG A 416 12.09 -6.82 14.95
C ARG A 416 13.37 -6.03 15.14
N GLY A 417 14.29 -6.22 14.20
CA GLY A 417 15.48 -5.39 14.07
C GLY A 417 16.01 -5.45 12.66
N SER A 418 16.71 -4.39 12.26
CA SER A 418 17.47 -4.37 11.01
C SER A 418 18.70 -3.50 11.15
N LYS A 419 19.72 -3.80 10.32
CA LYS A 419 20.95 -3.05 10.27
C LYS A 419 21.47 -2.99 8.84
N VAL A 420 21.92 -1.81 8.45
CA VAL A 420 22.69 -1.57 7.24
C VAL A 420 24.16 -1.44 7.64
N PHE A 421 25.02 -2.13 6.94
CA PHE A 421 26.48 -1.98 7.00
C PHE A 421 26.88 -1.28 5.71
N GLY A 422 26.96 0.03 5.75
CA GLY A 422 27.10 0.83 4.56
C GLY A 422 28.48 1.49 4.44
N GLN A 423 28.75 2.00 3.25
CA GLN A 423 30.03 2.65 2.91
C GLN A 423 30.30 3.88 3.78
N PHE A 424 29.28 4.66 4.14
CA PHE A 424 29.40 5.94 4.84
C PHE A 424 28.85 5.91 6.27
N ALA A 425 27.90 5.04 6.57
CA ALA A 425 27.32 4.89 7.89
C ALA A 425 26.80 3.48 8.12
N SER A 426 26.50 3.15 9.38
CA SER A 426 25.95 1.85 9.77
C SER A 426 24.64 2.02 10.54
N PRO A 427 23.57 2.50 9.88
CA PRO A 427 22.28 2.70 10.50
C PRO A 427 21.63 1.39 10.95
N TYR A 428 20.83 1.49 12.01
CA TYR A 428 20.08 0.34 12.54
C TYR A 428 18.76 0.76 13.18
N GLU A 429 17.84 -0.19 13.26
CA GLU A 429 16.64 -0.09 14.05
C GLU A 429 16.39 -1.37 14.83
N TYR A 430 15.69 -1.25 15.94
CA TYR A 430 15.11 -2.38 16.66
C TYR A 430 13.88 -1.92 17.44
N GLY A 431 12.96 -2.85 17.66
CA GLY A 431 11.73 -2.56 18.38
C GLY A 431 10.84 -3.77 18.50
N GLY A 432 9.65 -3.52 18.94
CA GLY A 432 8.64 -4.55 19.07
C GLY A 432 7.27 -3.97 19.39
N GLY A 433 6.30 -4.85 19.41
CA GLY A 433 4.94 -4.44 19.59
C GLY A 433 3.96 -5.58 19.69
N ALA A 434 2.69 -5.22 19.55
CA ALA A 434 1.58 -6.15 19.54
C ALA A 434 0.70 -5.90 18.32
N LYS A 435 0.23 -6.96 17.70
CA LYS A 435 -0.75 -6.92 16.63
C LYS A 435 -2.02 -7.64 17.08
N TRP A 436 -3.13 -6.94 17.01
CA TRP A 436 -4.43 -7.38 17.47
C TRP A 436 -5.40 -7.55 16.30
N TYR A 437 -5.80 -8.78 16.06
CA TYR A 437 -6.88 -9.17 15.15
C TYR A 437 -8.19 -9.16 15.95
N PHE A 438 -8.89 -8.04 15.99
CA PHE A 438 -10.07 -7.86 16.86
C PHE A 438 -11.37 -8.43 16.31
N LEU A 439 -11.36 -8.92 15.06
CA LEU A 439 -12.40 -9.74 14.47
C LEU A 439 -11.81 -11.12 14.11
N PRO A 440 -12.63 -12.17 13.96
CA PRO A 440 -12.16 -13.51 13.60
C PRO A 440 -11.75 -13.61 12.12
N THR A 441 -10.90 -12.68 11.69
CA THR A 441 -10.38 -12.59 10.32
C THR A 441 -8.94 -12.08 10.33
N GLU A 442 -8.13 -12.58 9.42
CA GLU A 442 -6.77 -12.11 9.17
C GLU A 442 -6.71 -10.81 8.36
N ARG A 443 -7.86 -10.24 8.01
CA ARG A 443 -7.97 -9.10 7.06
C ARG A 443 -8.11 -7.74 7.72
N LEU A 444 -8.32 -7.71 9.02
CA LEU A 444 -8.48 -6.48 9.79
C LEU A 444 -7.73 -6.58 11.11
N TRP A 445 -6.74 -5.72 11.29
CA TRP A 445 -5.92 -5.71 12.50
C TRP A 445 -5.47 -4.32 12.90
N LEU A 446 -5.10 -4.18 14.16
CA LEU A 446 -4.44 -3.03 14.74
C LEU A 446 -3.05 -3.45 15.21
N THR A 447 -2.03 -2.69 14.86
CA THR A 447 -0.65 -2.88 15.35
C THR A 447 -0.24 -1.68 16.16
N ALA A 448 0.27 -1.91 17.37
CA ALA A 448 0.97 -0.93 18.19
C ALA A 448 2.44 -1.33 18.30
N GLU A 449 3.35 -0.43 17.98
CA GLU A 449 4.78 -0.71 17.88
C GLU A 449 5.58 0.48 18.39
N ILE A 450 6.73 0.20 19.03
CA ILE A 450 7.73 1.19 19.33
C ILE A 450 9.08 0.76 18.78
N MET A 451 9.74 1.66 18.07
CA MET A 451 11.08 1.42 17.49
C MET A 451 12.10 2.43 18.00
N LYS A 452 13.32 1.97 18.26
CA LYS A 452 14.52 2.81 18.31
C LYS A 452 15.15 2.82 16.92
N VAL A 453 15.37 4.01 16.40
CA VAL A 453 16.02 4.27 15.13
C VAL A 453 17.38 4.94 15.40
N HIS A 454 18.41 4.56 14.67
CA HIS A 454 19.70 5.21 14.70
C HIS A 454 20.15 5.53 13.27
N HIS A 455 20.20 6.83 12.97
CA HIS A 455 20.70 7.39 11.73
C HIS A 455 20.03 6.78 10.48
N ALA A 456 18.71 6.98 10.34
CA ALA A 456 17.95 6.43 9.23
C ALA A 456 18.58 6.76 7.87
N PRO A 457 18.85 5.77 7.00
CA PRO A 457 19.57 6.00 5.76
C PRO A 457 18.67 6.39 4.59
N TYR A 458 17.36 6.49 4.81
CA TYR A 458 16.37 6.60 3.76
C TYR A 458 15.20 7.48 4.18
N SER A 459 14.69 8.27 3.25
CA SER A 459 13.40 8.97 3.36
C SER A 459 12.45 8.49 2.28
N GLY A 460 11.18 8.36 2.63
CA GLY A 460 10.13 8.03 1.65
C GLY A 460 8.75 8.29 2.24
N ALA A 461 7.74 8.48 1.38
CA ALA A 461 6.39 8.84 1.78
C ALA A 461 5.75 7.86 2.79
N PHE A 462 6.15 6.60 2.74
CA PHE A 462 5.59 5.53 3.57
C PHE A 462 6.45 5.16 4.77
N THR A 463 7.70 5.66 4.85
CA THR A 463 8.59 5.33 5.96
C THR A 463 8.17 6.05 7.23
N PRO A 464 8.31 5.40 8.39
CA PRO A 464 7.98 6.04 9.67
C PRO A 464 9.08 7.00 10.17
N TYR A 465 10.14 7.20 9.42
CA TYR A 465 11.29 8.05 9.72
C TYR A 465 11.78 8.74 8.46
N THR A 466 12.62 9.75 8.64
CA THR A 466 13.31 10.49 7.57
C THR A 466 14.81 10.27 7.66
N ALA A 467 15.55 10.53 6.56
CA ALA A 467 16.99 10.38 6.50
C ALA A 467 17.70 11.17 7.63
N GLY A 468 18.72 10.55 8.22
CA GLY A 468 19.47 11.11 9.35
C GLY A 468 18.78 11.00 10.72
N MET A 469 17.49 10.67 10.77
CA MET A 469 16.75 10.61 12.03
C MET A 469 17.37 9.58 13.00
N ALA A 470 17.48 9.99 14.27
CA ALA A 470 17.86 9.13 15.38
C ALA A 470 16.96 9.43 16.58
N GLY A 471 16.19 8.43 17.05
CA GLY A 471 15.23 8.65 18.13
C GLY A 471 14.32 7.44 18.35
N TRP A 472 13.20 7.66 19.02
CA TRP A 472 12.14 6.67 19.19
C TRP A 472 10.96 6.98 18.27
N VAL A 473 10.30 5.94 17.77
CA VAL A 473 9.12 6.06 16.91
C VAL A 473 8.02 5.16 17.45
N PRO A 474 7.19 5.64 18.38
CA PRO A 474 5.92 4.98 18.69
C PRO A 474 4.94 5.14 17.53
N MET A 475 4.25 4.05 17.21
CA MET A 475 3.28 3.97 16.11
C MET A 475 2.06 3.14 16.49
N ILE A 476 0.93 3.54 15.94
CA ILE A 476 -0.30 2.74 15.95
C ILE A 476 -0.85 2.73 14.52
N GLN A 477 -1.14 1.56 13.99
CA GLN A 477 -1.68 1.41 12.63
C GLN A 477 -2.85 0.44 12.59
N THR A 478 -3.94 0.85 11.96
CA THR A 478 -5.02 -0.05 11.56
C THR A 478 -4.87 -0.40 10.08
N VAL A 479 -5.05 -1.66 9.75
CA VAL A 479 -5.02 -2.16 8.37
C VAL A 479 -6.28 -2.95 8.09
N LEU A 480 -6.97 -2.59 7.01
CA LEU A 480 -8.00 -3.38 6.36
C LEU A 480 -7.44 -3.86 5.03
N ALA A 481 -7.31 -5.19 4.84
CA ALA A 481 -6.77 -5.77 3.62
C ALA A 481 -7.52 -7.05 3.24
N PHE A 482 -8.31 -7.00 2.19
CA PHE A 482 -9.10 -8.13 1.70
C PHE A 482 -9.07 -8.23 0.19
#